data_d39343f08cf9318d357a18c3d489e10b
#
_entry.id   d39343f08cf9318d357a18c3d489e10b
#
_cell.length_a   1.000
_cell.length_b   1.000
_cell.length_c   1.000
_cell.angle_alpha   90.00
_cell.angle_beta   90.00
_cell.angle_gamma   90.00
#
_symmetry.space_group_name_H-M   'P 1'
#
loop_
_entity.id
_entity.type
_entity.pdbx_description
1 polymer ?
#
loop_
_entity_poly.entity_id
_entity_poly.type
_entity_poly.pdbx_seq_one_letter_code
_entity_poly.pdbx_strand_id
1 'polypeptide(L)'
;MRFATVAAMAMAAIAPALAKSDSAYTKIMTPDAKCKVVDRNEEEGWAVSKCPGYKGIDVWVGEGDLRAFVGYGPNGQDEAAYGSTFGPFNTTGETVEWRLKDGKPVATILRWKVDGGPDMPKGEMLVVTQLKAGNQCWIAVVAAHKNKNANELARQAADELAGTVDCATETPAIVGTPDNDIFTTE
;
A
#
# COMPACT_ATOMS: atom_id res chain seq x y z
N MET A 1 -39.91 49.31 37.86
CA MET A 1 -38.61 48.89 37.24
C MET A 1 -38.68 47.40 37.00
N ARG A 2 -38.69 46.99 35.72
CA ARG A 2 -38.70 45.55 35.33
C ARG A 2 -37.27 45.21 34.81
N PHE A 3 -36.61 44.33 35.52
CA PHE A 3 -35.28 43.82 35.09
C PHE A 3 -35.48 42.68 34.10
N ALA A 4 -35.02 42.86 32.86
CA ALA A 4 -34.97 41.80 31.85
C ALA A 4 -33.66 41.01 32.03
N THR A 5 -33.79 39.72 32.34
CA THR A 5 -32.64 38.81 32.43
C THR A 5 -32.34 38.27 31.03
N VAL A 6 -31.17 38.59 30.46
CA VAL A 6 -30.68 38.06 29.20
C VAL A 6 -29.97 36.75 29.50
N ALA A 7 -30.53 35.64 29.06
CA ALA A 7 -29.88 34.34 29.13
C ALA A 7 -28.88 34.20 27.93
N ALA A 8 -27.59 34.12 28.24
CA ALA A 8 -26.56 33.85 27.25
C ALA A 8 -26.55 32.33 26.96
N MET A 9 -26.92 31.93 25.73
CA MET A 9 -26.75 30.58 25.23
C MET A 9 -25.29 30.38 24.81
N ALA A 10 -24.57 29.54 25.55
CA ALA A 10 -23.23 29.10 25.15
C ALA A 10 -23.36 28.04 24.04
N MET A 11 -22.96 28.39 22.82
CA MET A 11 -22.78 27.41 21.72
C MET A 11 -21.50 26.60 21.99
N ALA A 12 -21.66 25.34 22.37
CA ALA A 12 -20.54 24.38 22.41
C ALA A 12 -20.13 24.06 20.98
N ALA A 13 -18.94 24.48 20.56
CA ALA A 13 -18.34 24.07 19.30
C ALA A 13 -17.94 22.59 19.40
N ILE A 14 -18.61 21.72 18.64
CA ILE A 14 -18.23 20.31 18.49
C ILE A 14 -17.04 20.30 17.51
N ALA A 15 -15.82 20.13 18.04
CA ALA A 15 -14.66 19.88 17.20
C ALA A 15 -14.81 18.51 16.54
N PRO A 16 -14.57 18.38 15.22
CA PRO A 16 -14.58 17.08 14.57
C PRO A 16 -13.52 16.19 15.21
N ALA A 17 -13.91 15.01 15.66
CA ALA A 17 -12.95 14.00 16.12
C ALA A 17 -12.06 13.60 14.92
N LEU A 18 -10.75 13.78 15.04
CA LEU A 18 -9.80 13.29 14.06
C LEU A 18 -9.94 11.77 13.99
N ALA A 19 -10.13 11.25 12.77
CA ALA A 19 -10.20 9.80 12.54
C ALA A 19 -8.91 9.15 13.06
N LYS A 20 -9.05 8.11 13.90
CA LYS A 20 -7.90 7.40 14.46
C LYS A 20 -7.32 6.49 13.38
N SER A 21 -6.11 6.79 12.92
CA SER A 21 -5.32 5.89 12.07
C SER A 21 -4.55 4.88 12.93
N ASP A 22 -4.53 3.64 12.50
CA ASP A 22 -3.85 2.53 13.18
C ASP A 22 -3.27 1.56 12.14
N SER A 23 -2.45 0.60 12.57
CA SER A 23 -1.89 -0.43 11.71
C SER A 23 -2.20 -1.83 12.22
N ALA A 24 -2.44 -2.73 11.27
CA ALA A 24 -2.42 -4.17 11.48
C ALA A 24 -1.37 -4.80 10.54
N TYR A 25 -0.93 -6.01 10.83
CA TYR A 25 0.12 -6.67 10.06
C TYR A 25 -0.26 -8.10 9.75
N THR A 26 0.05 -8.56 8.53
CA THR A 26 -0.02 -9.97 8.16
C THR A 26 1.27 -10.41 7.47
N LYS A 27 1.62 -11.69 7.65
CA LYS A 27 2.73 -12.30 6.93
C LYS A 27 2.24 -12.90 5.62
N ILE A 28 3.05 -12.76 4.58
CA ILE A 28 2.85 -13.35 3.27
C ILE A 28 4.13 -14.05 2.82
N MET A 29 4.00 -15.06 1.94
CA MET A 29 5.13 -15.76 1.32
C MET A 29 6.14 -16.35 2.31
N THR A 30 5.73 -16.62 3.55
CA THR A 30 6.49 -17.36 4.55
C THR A 30 5.87 -18.74 4.76
N PRO A 31 6.61 -19.74 5.29
CA PRO A 31 6.06 -21.07 5.56
C PRO A 31 4.78 -21.04 6.42
N ASP A 32 4.69 -20.11 7.37
CA ASP A 32 3.55 -19.98 8.27
C ASP A 32 2.40 -19.15 7.71
N ALA A 33 2.59 -18.46 6.60
CA ALA A 33 1.59 -17.54 6.03
C ALA A 33 0.39 -18.26 5.38
N LYS A 34 0.45 -19.59 5.22
CA LYS A 34 -0.61 -20.42 4.59
C LYS A 34 -0.99 -19.96 3.18
N CYS A 35 -0.05 -19.34 2.46
CA CYS A 35 -0.23 -19.03 1.06
C CYS A 35 -0.38 -20.31 0.23
N LYS A 36 -1.17 -20.23 -0.83
CA LYS A 36 -1.37 -21.35 -1.76
C LYS A 36 -1.06 -20.87 -3.17
N VAL A 37 -0.26 -21.64 -3.92
CA VAL A 37 -0.15 -21.45 -5.35
C VAL A 37 -1.50 -21.82 -5.97
N VAL A 38 -2.11 -20.88 -6.66
CA VAL A 38 -3.44 -21.04 -7.27
C VAL A 38 -3.37 -21.13 -8.79
N ASP A 39 -2.28 -20.63 -9.37
CA ASP A 39 -2.01 -20.73 -10.80
C ASP A 39 -0.50 -20.71 -11.06
N ARG A 40 -0.04 -21.38 -12.13
CA ARG A 40 1.37 -21.38 -12.53
C ARG A 40 1.55 -21.91 -13.95
N ASN A 41 2.63 -21.47 -14.58
CA ASN A 41 3.14 -22.04 -15.80
C ASN A 41 4.66 -22.29 -15.64
N GLU A 42 5.05 -23.55 -15.56
CA GLU A 42 6.46 -23.94 -15.35
C GLU A 42 7.32 -23.69 -16.61
N GLU A 43 6.72 -23.75 -17.80
CA GLU A 43 7.43 -23.52 -19.06
C GLU A 43 7.75 -22.03 -19.25
N GLU A 44 6.86 -21.17 -18.85
CA GLU A 44 7.02 -19.71 -18.90
C GLU A 44 7.63 -19.13 -17.62
N GLY A 45 7.78 -19.93 -16.56
CA GLY A 45 8.45 -19.54 -15.31
C GLY A 45 7.69 -18.52 -14.46
N TRP A 46 6.36 -18.62 -14.41
CA TRP A 46 5.57 -17.77 -13.52
C TRP A 46 4.63 -18.54 -12.58
N ALA A 47 4.30 -17.94 -11.47
CA ALA A 47 3.34 -18.48 -10.50
C ALA A 47 2.52 -17.37 -9.84
N VAL A 48 1.31 -17.72 -9.43
CA VAL A 48 0.42 -16.87 -8.65
C VAL A 48 0.09 -17.56 -7.33
N SER A 49 0.38 -16.88 -6.25
CA SER A 49 0.05 -17.31 -4.89
C SER A 49 -1.06 -16.45 -4.31
N LYS A 50 -1.96 -17.08 -3.56
CA LYS A 50 -3.00 -16.43 -2.79
C LYS A 50 -2.74 -16.64 -1.30
N CYS A 51 -2.52 -15.54 -0.57
CA CYS A 51 -2.24 -15.53 0.85
C CYS A 51 -3.43 -14.98 1.64
N PRO A 52 -3.78 -15.54 2.81
CA PRO A 52 -4.76 -14.92 3.69
C PRO A 52 -4.22 -13.62 4.27
N GLY A 53 -4.96 -12.53 4.11
CA GLY A 53 -4.60 -11.23 4.64
C GLY A 53 -5.51 -10.79 5.81
N TYR A 54 -5.48 -9.51 6.14
CA TYR A 54 -6.19 -8.95 7.28
C TYR A 54 -7.71 -9.02 7.09
N LYS A 55 -8.42 -9.55 8.10
CA LYS A 55 -9.90 -9.70 8.11
C LYS A 55 -10.48 -10.38 6.86
N GLY A 56 -9.76 -11.34 6.30
CA GLY A 56 -10.22 -12.11 5.14
C GLY A 56 -10.04 -11.40 3.80
N ILE A 57 -9.30 -10.29 3.76
CA ILE A 57 -8.87 -9.67 2.51
C ILE A 57 -7.69 -10.46 1.97
N ASP A 58 -7.86 -11.14 0.86
CA ASP A 58 -6.80 -11.91 0.23
C ASP A 58 -5.66 -11.02 -0.27
N VAL A 59 -4.44 -11.56 -0.25
CA VAL A 59 -3.27 -10.95 -0.91
C VAL A 59 -2.85 -11.87 -2.04
N TRP A 60 -2.88 -11.35 -3.26
CA TRP A 60 -2.43 -12.04 -4.45
C TRP A 60 -0.98 -11.64 -4.74
N VAL A 61 -0.11 -12.63 -4.88
CA VAL A 61 1.30 -12.42 -5.21
C VAL A 61 1.61 -13.20 -6.47
N GLY A 62 1.86 -12.47 -7.55
CA GLY A 62 2.38 -13.01 -8.80
C GLY A 62 3.90 -12.90 -8.82
N GLU A 63 4.55 -13.90 -9.40
CA GLU A 63 5.99 -13.91 -9.65
C GLU A 63 6.22 -14.38 -11.09
N GLY A 64 6.96 -13.61 -11.87
CA GLY A 64 7.29 -13.92 -13.25
C GLY A 64 8.36 -12.98 -13.78
N ASP A 65 9.22 -13.46 -14.66
CA ASP A 65 10.34 -12.69 -15.22
C ASP A 65 11.18 -11.98 -14.13
N LEU A 66 11.42 -12.67 -13.01
CA LEU A 66 12.16 -12.16 -11.84
C LEU A 66 11.55 -10.89 -11.22
N ARG A 67 10.27 -10.69 -11.39
CA ARG A 67 9.51 -9.57 -10.82
C ARG A 67 8.30 -10.06 -10.03
N ALA A 68 7.93 -9.31 -9.02
CA ALA A 68 6.74 -9.54 -8.23
C ALA A 68 5.61 -8.60 -8.65
N PHE A 69 4.36 -9.05 -8.45
CA PHE A 69 3.11 -8.34 -8.69
C PHE A 69 2.20 -8.56 -7.50
N VAL A 70 1.54 -7.53 -7.00
CA VAL A 70 0.72 -7.68 -5.78
C VAL A 70 -0.62 -6.95 -5.89
N GLY A 71 -1.70 -7.69 -5.60
CA GLY A 71 -3.05 -7.16 -5.51
C GLY A 71 -3.77 -7.62 -4.25
N TYR A 72 -4.89 -7.00 -3.92
CA TYR A 72 -5.60 -7.24 -2.67
C TYR A 72 -7.10 -7.44 -2.88
N GLY A 73 -7.71 -8.26 -2.03
CA GLY A 73 -9.14 -8.52 -2.05
C GLY A 73 -9.56 -9.67 -2.97
N PRO A 74 -10.88 -9.88 -3.17
CA PRO A 74 -11.39 -11.05 -3.88
C PRO A 74 -10.96 -11.10 -5.35
N ASN A 75 -10.82 -9.95 -5.99
CA ASN A 75 -10.43 -9.79 -7.39
C ASN A 75 -9.09 -9.04 -7.51
N GLY A 76 -8.15 -9.24 -6.59
CA GLY A 76 -6.91 -8.47 -6.54
C GLY A 76 -6.06 -8.58 -7.80
N GLN A 77 -6.19 -9.64 -8.59
CA GLN A 77 -5.50 -9.81 -9.87
C GLN A 77 -6.05 -8.89 -10.98
N ASP A 78 -7.29 -8.45 -10.89
CA ASP A 78 -7.95 -7.58 -11.87
C ASP A 78 -7.73 -6.09 -11.59
N GLU A 79 -7.10 -5.77 -10.46
CA GLU A 79 -6.84 -4.40 -10.03
C GLU A 79 -5.55 -3.84 -10.62
N ALA A 80 -5.49 -2.54 -10.90
CA ALA A 80 -4.31 -1.89 -11.48
C ALA A 80 -3.04 -2.06 -10.62
N ALA A 81 -3.18 -2.21 -9.31
CA ALA A 81 -2.07 -2.50 -8.40
C ALA A 81 -1.34 -3.80 -8.76
N TYR A 82 -2.06 -4.85 -9.17
CA TYR A 82 -1.47 -6.14 -9.57
C TYR A 82 -0.69 -6.05 -10.89
N GLY A 83 -1.07 -5.15 -11.77
CA GLY A 83 -0.34 -4.89 -13.01
C GLY A 83 0.93 -4.05 -12.83
N SER A 84 1.17 -3.53 -11.62
CA SER A 84 2.29 -2.61 -11.34
C SER A 84 3.49 -3.34 -10.74
N THR A 85 4.69 -3.03 -11.23
CA THR A 85 5.97 -3.55 -10.71
C THR A 85 7.09 -2.54 -10.95
N PHE A 86 8.26 -2.75 -10.36
CA PHE A 86 9.45 -1.97 -10.70
C PHE A 86 10.12 -2.54 -11.97
N GLY A 87 10.72 -1.67 -12.77
CA GLY A 87 11.43 -2.06 -14.00
C GLY A 87 12.55 -3.07 -13.76
N PRO A 88 13.50 -2.85 -12.80
CA PRO A 88 14.53 -3.84 -12.46
C PRO A 88 13.91 -5.07 -11.76
N PHE A 89 14.67 -6.19 -11.71
CA PHE A 89 14.26 -7.38 -10.98
C PHE A 89 13.95 -7.04 -9.53
N ASN A 90 12.90 -7.67 -9.00
CA ASN A 90 12.43 -7.32 -7.68
C ASN A 90 11.65 -8.46 -7.04
N THR A 91 11.54 -8.41 -5.72
CA THR A 91 10.70 -9.29 -4.92
C THR A 91 10.08 -8.51 -3.77
N THR A 92 9.03 -9.04 -3.17
CA THR A 92 8.39 -8.41 -2.02
C THR A 92 9.05 -8.79 -0.70
N GLY A 93 8.86 -7.97 0.32
CA GLY A 93 9.02 -8.36 1.71
C GLY A 93 7.87 -9.25 2.17
N GLU A 94 8.03 -9.82 3.35
CA GLU A 94 7.12 -10.83 3.92
C GLU A 94 6.02 -10.24 4.81
N THR A 95 5.92 -8.92 4.93
CA THR A 95 4.98 -8.29 5.85
C THR A 95 4.19 -7.20 5.14
N VAL A 96 2.88 -7.39 5.08
CA VAL A 96 1.93 -6.35 4.68
C VAL A 96 1.51 -5.58 5.93
N GLU A 97 1.73 -4.27 5.94
CA GLU A 97 1.12 -3.35 6.89
C GLU A 97 -0.21 -2.87 6.31
N TRP A 98 -1.28 -3.04 7.07
CA TRP A 98 -2.63 -2.55 6.72
C TRP A 98 -2.88 -1.25 7.46
N ARG A 99 -3.08 -0.15 6.74
CA ARG A 99 -3.49 1.12 7.35
C ARG A 99 -4.98 1.13 7.58
N LEU A 100 -5.36 1.41 8.82
CA LEU A 100 -6.75 1.38 9.25
C LEU A 100 -7.24 2.79 9.53
N LYS A 101 -8.42 3.12 9.01
CA LYS A 101 -9.18 4.32 9.36
C LYS A 101 -10.48 3.87 10.02
N ASP A 102 -10.67 4.24 11.28
CA ASP A 102 -11.80 3.79 12.09
C ASP A 102 -11.98 2.25 12.08
N GLY A 103 -10.86 1.52 12.19
CA GLY A 103 -10.81 0.06 12.22
C GLY A 103 -11.06 -0.64 10.87
N LYS A 104 -11.21 0.11 9.76
CA LYS A 104 -11.36 -0.41 8.41
C LYS A 104 -10.07 -0.24 7.62
N PRO A 105 -9.58 -1.27 6.92
CA PRO A 105 -8.39 -1.13 6.08
C PRO A 105 -8.69 -0.24 4.87
N VAL A 106 -7.86 0.77 4.66
CA VAL A 106 -7.99 1.76 3.58
C VAL A 106 -6.80 1.76 2.63
N ALA A 107 -5.64 1.29 3.10
CA ALA A 107 -4.44 1.13 2.29
C ALA A 107 -3.56 0.02 2.85
N THR A 108 -2.60 -0.44 2.05
CA THR A 108 -1.50 -1.29 2.49
C THR A 108 -0.16 -0.61 2.26
N ILE A 109 0.84 -1.01 3.04
CA ILE A 109 2.23 -0.67 2.82
C ILE A 109 3.01 -1.98 2.74
N LEU A 110 3.70 -2.19 1.62
CA LEU A 110 4.51 -3.38 1.38
C LEU A 110 5.91 -2.96 0.97
N ARG A 111 6.92 -3.60 1.56
CA ARG A 111 8.32 -3.42 1.19
C ARG A 111 8.63 -4.23 -0.06
N TRP A 112 9.33 -3.63 -1.00
CA TRP A 112 9.87 -4.27 -2.18
C TRP A 112 11.39 -4.19 -2.12
N LYS A 113 12.05 -5.26 -2.53
CA LYS A 113 13.51 -5.37 -2.67
C LYS A 113 13.81 -5.39 -4.14
N VAL A 114 14.54 -4.39 -4.61
CA VAL A 114 14.95 -4.24 -6.00
C VAL A 114 16.42 -4.65 -6.12
N ASP A 115 16.72 -5.59 -7.00
CA ASP A 115 18.08 -6.02 -7.33
C ASP A 115 18.15 -6.42 -8.80
N GLY A 116 18.40 -5.46 -9.66
CA GLY A 116 18.50 -5.69 -11.11
C GLY A 116 19.77 -6.42 -11.58
N GLY A 117 20.70 -6.74 -10.68
CA GLY A 117 21.97 -7.39 -11.04
C GLY A 117 23.20 -6.49 -10.80
N PRO A 118 24.39 -6.90 -11.30
CA PRO A 118 25.67 -6.23 -10.95
C PRO A 118 25.73 -4.75 -11.28
N ASP A 119 25.23 -4.33 -12.43
CA ASP A 119 25.29 -2.95 -12.94
C ASP A 119 23.92 -2.26 -12.97
N MET A 120 22.95 -2.84 -12.28
CA MET A 120 21.57 -2.34 -12.24
C MET A 120 21.23 -1.75 -10.85
N PRO A 121 20.20 -0.91 -10.78
CA PRO A 121 19.76 -0.32 -9.53
C PRO A 121 19.43 -1.36 -8.45
N LYS A 122 19.82 -1.06 -7.21
CA LYS A 122 19.52 -1.87 -6.02
C LYS A 122 18.99 -1.00 -4.91
N GLY A 123 17.97 -1.49 -4.23
CA GLY A 123 17.43 -0.76 -3.09
C GLY A 123 16.17 -1.38 -2.51
N GLU A 124 15.61 -0.70 -1.53
CA GLU A 124 14.34 -1.07 -0.92
C GLU A 124 13.34 0.07 -1.08
N MET A 125 12.14 -0.29 -1.51
CA MET A 125 11.04 0.64 -1.72
C MET A 125 9.86 0.26 -0.82
N LEU A 126 9.18 1.22 -0.23
CA LEU A 126 7.85 1.02 0.36
C LEU A 126 6.81 1.48 -0.63
N VAL A 127 5.93 0.57 -0.99
CA VAL A 127 4.80 0.84 -1.87
C VAL A 127 3.53 0.97 -1.03
N VAL A 128 2.84 2.07 -1.21
CA VAL A 128 1.52 2.33 -0.61
C VAL A 128 0.46 2.07 -1.66
N THR A 129 -0.43 1.11 -1.40
CA THR A 129 -1.56 0.76 -2.29
C THR A 129 -2.88 1.10 -1.62
N GLN A 130 -3.76 1.85 -2.26
CA GLN A 130 -5.11 2.08 -1.73
C GLN A 130 -6.01 0.85 -1.91
N LEU A 131 -6.91 0.63 -0.94
CA LEU A 131 -7.84 -0.49 -0.91
C LEU A 131 -9.28 -0.03 -1.23
N LYS A 132 -9.52 0.36 -2.48
CA LYS A 132 -10.84 0.74 -2.96
C LYS A 132 -11.18 -0.15 -4.15
N ALA A 133 -12.12 -1.07 -3.98
CA ALA A 133 -12.50 -2.03 -5.02
C ALA A 133 -12.79 -1.35 -6.37
N GLY A 134 -12.19 -1.88 -7.45
CA GLY A 134 -12.25 -1.30 -8.78
C GLY A 134 -11.46 0.00 -8.96
N ASN A 135 -10.68 0.41 -7.95
CA ASN A 135 -9.79 1.57 -7.99
C ASN A 135 -8.59 1.35 -7.06
N GLN A 136 -7.96 0.19 -7.16
CA GLN A 136 -6.72 -0.13 -6.44
C GLN A 136 -5.51 0.12 -7.32
N CYS A 137 -4.60 0.97 -6.85
CA CYS A 137 -3.30 1.23 -7.48
C CYS A 137 -2.28 1.63 -6.43
N TRP A 138 -1.04 1.72 -6.83
CA TRP A 138 -0.02 2.39 -6.05
C TRP A 138 -0.36 3.86 -5.95
N ILE A 139 -0.46 4.39 -4.73
CA ILE A 139 -0.76 5.81 -4.49
C ILE A 139 0.46 6.59 -3.98
N ALA A 140 1.45 5.90 -3.43
CA ALA A 140 2.74 6.49 -3.09
C ALA A 140 3.85 5.44 -3.09
N VAL A 141 5.08 5.92 -3.32
CA VAL A 141 6.32 5.15 -3.23
C VAL A 141 7.35 5.92 -2.42
N VAL A 142 8.05 5.23 -1.52
CA VAL A 142 9.13 5.78 -0.69
C VAL A 142 10.39 4.95 -0.88
N ALA A 143 11.51 5.56 -1.26
CA ALA A 143 12.81 4.90 -1.31
C ALA A 143 13.31 4.65 0.12
N ALA A 144 13.07 3.44 0.64
CA ALA A 144 13.31 3.14 2.06
C ALA A 144 14.79 3.19 2.44
N HIS A 145 15.69 2.82 1.53
CA HIS A 145 17.15 2.88 1.75
C HIS A 145 17.72 4.32 1.74
N LYS A 146 16.97 5.29 1.18
CA LYS A 146 17.35 6.72 1.15
C LYS A 146 16.69 7.55 2.26
N ASN A 147 15.68 7.01 2.96
CA ASN A 147 14.89 7.73 3.95
C ASN A 147 14.88 7.00 5.30
N LYS A 148 15.54 7.58 6.32
CA LYS A 148 15.61 6.97 7.67
C LYS A 148 14.23 6.81 8.33
N ASN A 149 13.28 7.67 7.98
CA ASN A 149 11.90 7.68 8.46
C ASN A 149 10.89 7.16 7.40
N ALA A 150 11.35 6.25 6.52
CA ALA A 150 10.52 5.78 5.40
C ALA A 150 9.17 5.19 5.81
N ASN A 151 9.10 4.46 6.93
CA ASN A 151 7.84 3.90 7.41
C ASN A 151 6.84 5.00 7.82
N GLU A 152 7.30 6.06 8.48
CA GLU A 152 6.47 7.20 8.85
C GLU A 152 5.96 7.94 7.61
N LEU A 153 6.83 8.18 6.63
CA LEU A 153 6.47 8.78 5.35
C LEU A 153 5.42 7.95 4.61
N ALA A 154 5.59 6.63 4.55
CA ALA A 154 4.63 5.74 3.91
C ALA A 154 3.27 5.72 4.63
N ARG A 155 3.25 5.73 5.98
CA ARG A 155 2.01 5.82 6.77
C ARG A 155 1.31 7.14 6.57
N GLN A 156 2.04 8.25 6.59
CA GLN A 156 1.48 9.57 6.31
C GLN A 156 0.85 9.61 4.92
N ALA A 157 1.56 9.17 3.89
CA ALA A 157 1.03 9.10 2.53
C ALA A 157 -0.24 8.22 2.44
N ALA A 158 -0.25 7.06 3.12
CA ALA A 158 -1.43 6.21 3.17
C ALA A 158 -2.63 6.90 3.82
N ASP A 159 -2.41 7.59 4.94
CA ASP A 159 -3.48 8.27 5.69
C ASP A 159 -4.04 9.49 4.95
N GLU A 160 -3.21 10.19 4.18
CA GLU A 160 -3.60 11.39 3.42
C GLU A 160 -4.21 11.05 2.05
N LEU A 161 -3.67 10.05 1.33
CA LEU A 161 -4.01 9.79 -0.07
C LEU A 161 -5.03 8.68 -0.27
N ALA A 162 -5.19 7.73 0.70
CA ALA A 162 -6.09 6.61 0.50
C ALA A 162 -7.55 7.05 0.29
N GLY A 163 -8.12 6.62 -0.83
CA GLY A 163 -9.48 6.93 -1.24
C GLY A 163 -9.65 8.24 -2.01
N THR A 164 -8.57 9.06 -2.15
CA THR A 164 -8.61 10.32 -2.90
C THR A 164 -8.05 10.20 -4.32
N VAL A 165 -7.18 9.21 -4.56
CA VAL A 165 -6.49 9.01 -5.85
C VAL A 165 -7.40 8.30 -6.84
N ASP A 166 -7.45 8.81 -8.07
CA ASP A 166 -8.08 8.15 -9.22
C ASP A 166 -7.02 7.33 -9.98
N CYS A 167 -7.09 6.01 -9.83
CA CYS A 167 -6.13 5.08 -10.43
C CYS A 167 -6.11 5.06 -11.97
N ALA A 168 -7.13 5.62 -12.62
CA ALA A 168 -7.19 5.69 -14.07
C ALA A 168 -6.37 6.86 -14.65
N THR A 169 -6.12 7.89 -13.84
CA THR A 169 -5.55 9.16 -14.33
C THR A 169 -4.33 9.63 -13.54
N GLU A 170 -4.10 9.11 -12.34
CA GLU A 170 -3.05 9.58 -11.46
C GLU A 170 -1.92 8.56 -11.32
N THR A 171 -0.68 9.06 -11.26
CA THR A 171 0.52 8.27 -10.95
C THR A 171 0.84 8.35 -9.46
N PRO A 172 1.53 7.33 -8.88
CA PRO A 172 1.87 7.34 -7.47
C PRO A 172 2.80 8.52 -7.11
N ALA A 173 2.53 9.15 -5.96
CA ALA A 173 3.39 10.18 -5.41
C ALA A 173 4.74 9.61 -4.98
N ILE A 174 5.83 10.27 -5.30
CA ILE A 174 7.15 9.97 -4.76
C ILE A 174 7.34 10.76 -3.48
N VAL A 175 7.50 10.07 -2.36
CA VAL A 175 7.53 10.70 -1.03
C VAL A 175 8.92 10.60 -0.39
N GLY A 176 9.40 11.70 0.13
CA GLY A 176 10.76 11.83 0.69
C GLY A 176 11.83 12.01 -0.38
N THR A 177 13.05 11.59 -0.06
CA THR A 177 14.18 11.60 -1.02
C THR A 177 13.97 10.49 -2.05
N PRO A 178 13.85 10.79 -3.36
CA PRO A 178 13.59 9.80 -4.39
C PRO A 178 14.81 8.92 -4.69
N ASP A 179 14.54 7.79 -5.33
CA ASP A 179 15.52 7.02 -6.08
C ASP A 179 15.09 6.97 -7.56
N ASN A 180 15.66 7.89 -8.35
CA ASN A 180 15.28 8.04 -9.75
C ASN A 180 15.80 6.88 -10.64
N ASP A 181 16.76 6.10 -10.14
CA ASP A 181 17.31 4.96 -10.90
C ASP A 181 16.38 3.73 -10.80
N ILE A 182 15.62 3.62 -9.71
CA ILE A 182 14.66 2.53 -9.49
C ILE A 182 13.27 2.91 -9.99
N PHE A 183 12.86 4.15 -9.74
CA PHE A 183 11.54 4.65 -10.09
C PHE A 183 11.64 5.55 -11.32
N THR A 184 11.70 4.95 -12.50
CA THR A 184 11.50 5.65 -13.77
C THR A 184 10.02 5.57 -14.12
N THR A 185 9.35 6.71 -14.18
CA THR A 185 8.04 6.82 -14.86
C THR A 185 8.31 6.77 -16.36
N GLU A 186 8.15 5.61 -17.00
CA GLU A 186 7.94 5.55 -18.45
C GLU A 186 6.49 5.88 -18.79
#